data_0285279d58d4217abb255f430eb6db32
#
_entry.id   0285279d58d4217abb255f430eb6db32
#
_cell.length_a   1.000
_cell.length_b   1.000
_cell.length_c   1.000
_cell.angle_alpha   90.00
_cell.angle_beta   90.00
_cell.angle_gamma   90.00
#
_symmetry.space_group_name_H-M   'P 1'
#
loop_
_entity.id
_entity.type
_entity.pdbx_description
1 polymer ?
#
loop_
_entity_poly.entity_id
_entity_poly.type
_entity_poly.pdbx_seq_one_letter_code
_entity_poly.pdbx_strand_id
1 'polypeptide(L)'
;MLDFYNLSENPFTISPNARFFHISTTHRAIIQKIDYVIEFKQGLTVVYGDVGTGKTSLARILMDRYSEKNKVIFISTPRWKSEMAMMKSISEEFGVDPKLSLQNQMKAFKEKLLYLYTKKISPVLIIDEAQFMKGQQFEALREINNFETETEKLLQVVLVGQMELRNKLRLKRALLSRVILTSSLSSLTQKEMVDMVEFRITQAGGKMDIFSDEALAKIYSLSKGLPRDAIKLCGIALKFAHGFKERIIGPEIIEAMTKEPRK
;
A
#
# COMPACT_ATOMS: atom_id res chain seq x y z
N MET A 1 -7.24 -22.04 21.08
CA MET A 1 -7.20 -20.57 21.21
C MET A 1 -8.36 -19.91 20.48
N LEU A 2 -8.54 -20.16 19.20
CA LEU A 2 -9.61 -19.49 18.43
C LEU A 2 -11.00 -19.81 19.01
N ASP A 3 -11.33 -21.07 19.23
CA ASP A 3 -12.62 -21.47 19.83
C ASP A 3 -12.86 -20.88 21.20
N PHE A 4 -11.79 -20.64 22.00
CA PHE A 4 -11.87 -20.03 23.33
C PHE A 4 -12.39 -18.58 23.25
N TYR A 5 -12.04 -17.84 22.17
CA TYR A 5 -12.48 -16.48 21.91
C TYR A 5 -13.61 -16.39 20.89
N ASN A 6 -14.23 -17.51 20.52
CA ASN A 6 -15.28 -17.60 19.49
C ASN A 6 -14.85 -16.99 18.14
N LEU A 7 -13.59 -17.23 17.75
CA LEU A 7 -13.02 -16.76 16.49
C LEU A 7 -12.96 -17.92 15.48
N SER A 8 -13.39 -17.67 14.26
CA SER A 8 -13.30 -18.64 13.14
C SER A 8 -11.88 -18.73 12.56
N GLU A 9 -11.12 -17.64 12.65
CA GLU A 9 -9.75 -17.54 12.18
C GLU A 9 -8.96 -16.48 12.98
N ASN A 10 -7.62 -16.44 12.78
CA ASN A 10 -6.79 -15.47 13.50
C ASN A 10 -6.96 -14.05 12.93
N PRO A 11 -7.56 -13.10 13.68
CA PRO A 11 -7.76 -11.72 13.21
C PRO A 11 -6.47 -10.91 13.10
N PHE A 12 -5.38 -11.36 13.74
CA PHE A 12 -4.14 -10.59 13.87
C PHE A 12 -2.98 -11.18 13.08
N THR A 13 -3.27 -11.73 11.89
CA THR A 13 -2.24 -12.13 10.92
C THR A 13 -1.58 -10.90 10.32
N ILE A 14 -0.24 -10.93 10.21
CA ILE A 14 0.56 -9.84 9.61
C ILE A 14 0.54 -9.89 8.08
N SER A 15 0.29 -11.08 7.52
CA SER A 15 0.22 -11.25 6.07
C SER A 15 -0.86 -10.37 5.46
N PRO A 16 -0.58 -9.68 4.34
CA PRO A 16 -1.57 -8.84 3.68
C PRO A 16 -2.78 -9.69 3.24
N ASN A 17 -3.92 -9.41 3.85
CA ASN A 17 -5.19 -10.03 3.52
C ASN A 17 -6.22 -8.90 3.37
N ALA A 18 -6.75 -8.73 2.16
CA ALA A 18 -7.70 -7.66 1.84
C ALA A 18 -8.95 -7.73 2.72
N ARG A 19 -9.40 -8.93 3.09
CA ARG A 19 -10.56 -9.16 3.96
C ARG A 19 -10.41 -8.53 5.34
N PHE A 20 -9.18 -8.49 5.89
CA PHE A 20 -8.85 -7.92 7.20
C PHE A 20 -8.33 -6.49 7.14
N PHE A 21 -8.37 -5.85 5.98
CA PHE A 21 -7.90 -4.49 5.84
C PHE A 21 -8.99 -3.48 6.19
N HIS A 22 -8.81 -2.78 7.30
CA HIS A 22 -9.67 -1.66 7.69
C HIS A 22 -9.25 -0.39 6.96
N ILE A 23 -10.19 0.21 6.21
CA ILE A 23 -9.97 1.46 5.48
C ILE A 23 -10.21 2.63 6.43
N SER A 24 -9.14 3.22 6.98
CA SER A 24 -9.21 4.42 7.83
C SER A 24 -9.66 5.66 7.05
N THR A 25 -9.93 6.75 7.76
CA THR A 25 -10.28 8.04 7.17
C THR A 25 -9.19 8.54 6.23
N THR A 26 -7.91 8.40 6.63
CA THR A 26 -6.76 8.77 5.80
C THR A 26 -6.68 7.94 4.52
N HIS A 27 -6.91 6.62 4.61
CA HIS A 27 -6.95 5.76 3.42
C HIS A 27 -8.04 6.21 2.45
N ARG A 28 -9.27 6.48 2.94
CA ARG A 28 -10.38 6.96 2.10
C ARG A 28 -10.04 8.25 1.37
N ALA A 29 -9.48 9.22 2.07
CA ALA A 29 -9.07 10.50 1.47
C ALA A 29 -7.99 10.32 0.39
N ILE A 30 -7.02 9.42 0.60
CA ILE A 30 -5.98 9.11 -0.39
C ILE A 30 -6.59 8.42 -1.60
N ILE A 31 -7.46 7.42 -1.40
CA ILE A 31 -8.15 6.71 -2.49
C ILE A 31 -8.95 7.70 -3.34
N GLN A 32 -9.75 8.59 -2.75
CA GLN A 32 -10.51 9.62 -3.48
C GLN A 32 -9.62 10.53 -4.34
N LYS A 33 -8.46 10.92 -3.83
CA LYS A 33 -7.50 11.73 -4.59
C LYS A 33 -6.91 10.95 -5.78
N ILE A 34 -6.62 9.65 -5.60
CA ILE A 34 -6.12 8.78 -6.67
C ILE A 34 -7.22 8.50 -7.67
N ASP A 35 -8.47 8.28 -7.22
CA ASP A 35 -9.65 8.13 -8.10
C ASP A 35 -9.73 9.32 -9.06
N TYR A 36 -9.62 10.55 -8.56
CA TYR A 36 -9.61 11.76 -9.38
C TYR A 36 -8.51 11.74 -10.45
N VAL A 37 -7.26 11.41 -10.08
CA VAL A 37 -6.14 11.40 -11.04
C VAL A 37 -6.32 10.33 -12.11
N ILE A 38 -6.83 9.15 -11.76
CA ILE A 38 -7.03 8.04 -12.70
C ILE A 38 -8.23 8.31 -13.61
N GLU A 39 -9.35 8.78 -13.06
CA GLU A 39 -10.57 9.07 -13.80
C GLU A 39 -10.36 10.17 -14.84
N PHE A 40 -9.69 11.26 -14.44
CA PHE A 40 -9.37 12.37 -15.32
C PHE A 40 -8.04 12.23 -16.07
N LYS A 41 -7.40 11.06 -16.01
CA LYS A 41 -6.17 10.70 -16.74
C LYS A 41 -5.05 11.74 -16.60
N GLN A 42 -4.80 12.17 -15.37
CA GLN A 42 -3.85 13.25 -15.07
C GLN A 42 -2.39 12.79 -14.97
N GLY A 43 -2.13 11.48 -14.87
CA GLY A 43 -0.79 10.90 -14.92
C GLY A 43 -0.23 10.42 -13.58
N LEU A 44 0.67 11.18 -12.93
CA LEU A 44 1.50 10.70 -11.84
C LEU A 44 1.01 11.12 -10.45
N THR A 45 0.85 10.15 -9.56
CA THR A 45 0.53 10.33 -8.13
C THR A 45 1.57 9.65 -7.25
N VAL A 46 1.83 10.23 -6.08
CA VAL A 46 2.78 9.70 -5.10
C VAL A 46 2.12 9.54 -3.73
N VAL A 47 2.27 8.35 -3.14
CA VAL A 47 1.90 8.07 -1.75
C VAL A 47 3.15 7.65 -0.99
N TYR A 48 3.42 8.30 0.13
CA TYR A 48 4.52 7.91 0.99
C TYR A 48 4.07 7.81 2.46
N GLY A 49 4.87 7.18 3.29
CA GLY A 49 4.60 7.05 4.73
C GLY A 49 5.61 6.15 5.40
N ASP A 50 5.58 6.11 6.72
CA ASP A 50 6.51 5.30 7.51
C ASP A 50 6.28 3.79 7.34
N VAL A 51 7.26 3.00 7.77
CA VAL A 51 7.15 1.54 7.77
C VAL A 51 5.97 1.12 8.66
N GLY A 52 5.16 0.18 8.19
CA GLY A 52 4.04 -0.35 8.98
C GLY A 52 2.72 0.44 8.89
N THR A 53 2.66 1.56 8.14
CA THR A 53 1.44 2.39 7.99
C THR A 53 0.38 1.79 7.05
N GLY A 54 0.66 0.67 6.37
CA GLY A 54 -0.33 0.00 5.48
C GLY A 54 -0.20 0.35 4.00
N LYS A 55 0.90 0.96 3.55
CA LYS A 55 1.13 1.35 2.13
C LYS A 55 0.94 0.22 1.13
N THR A 56 1.56 -0.93 1.36
CA THR A 56 1.43 -2.11 0.49
C THR A 56 -0.02 -2.62 0.43
N SER A 57 -0.74 -2.56 1.55
CA SER A 57 -2.15 -2.93 1.58
C SER A 57 -3.00 -1.95 0.79
N LEU A 58 -2.74 -0.64 0.91
CA LEU A 58 -3.38 0.39 0.10
C LEU A 58 -3.10 0.15 -1.41
N ALA A 59 -1.84 -0.11 -1.78
CA ALA A 59 -1.46 -0.38 -3.16
C ALA A 59 -2.22 -1.59 -3.77
N ARG A 60 -2.42 -2.65 -2.98
CA ARG A 60 -3.22 -3.82 -3.39
C ARG A 60 -4.70 -3.50 -3.56
N ILE A 61 -5.28 -2.72 -2.63
CA ILE A 61 -6.66 -2.26 -2.76
C ILE A 61 -6.85 -1.42 -4.02
N LEU A 62 -5.90 -0.54 -4.34
CA LEU A 62 -5.94 0.23 -5.58
C LEU A 62 -5.86 -0.69 -6.80
N MET A 63 -4.98 -1.71 -6.77
CA MET A 63 -4.90 -2.72 -7.83
C MET A 63 -6.25 -3.41 -8.03
N ASP A 64 -6.84 -3.95 -6.97
CA ASP A 64 -8.13 -4.65 -7.03
C ASP A 64 -9.24 -3.72 -7.52
N ARG A 65 -9.31 -2.49 -6.98
CA ARG A 65 -10.32 -1.48 -7.33
C ARG A 65 -10.32 -1.09 -8.81
N TYR A 66 -9.14 -0.97 -9.42
CA TYR A 66 -9.04 -0.50 -10.81
C TYR A 66 -9.01 -1.64 -11.82
N SER A 67 -8.73 -2.88 -11.42
CA SER A 67 -8.58 -4.04 -12.33
C SER A 67 -9.85 -4.40 -13.11
N GLU A 68 -11.03 -4.03 -12.61
CA GLU A 68 -12.30 -4.31 -13.31
C GLU A 68 -12.48 -3.51 -14.62
N LYS A 69 -11.94 -2.28 -14.64
CA LYS A 69 -12.19 -1.32 -15.75
C LYS A 69 -10.91 -0.91 -16.49
N ASN A 70 -9.75 -1.24 -15.96
CA ASN A 70 -8.47 -0.77 -16.44
C ASN A 70 -7.48 -1.93 -16.62
N LYS A 71 -6.44 -1.73 -17.42
CA LYS A 71 -5.29 -2.63 -17.45
C LYS A 71 -4.32 -2.20 -16.34
N VAL A 72 -4.38 -2.87 -15.19
CA VAL A 72 -3.56 -2.55 -14.03
C VAL A 72 -2.34 -3.46 -13.97
N ILE A 73 -1.17 -2.86 -13.80
CA ILE A 73 0.10 -3.55 -13.53
C ILE A 73 0.58 -3.16 -12.13
N PHE A 74 0.91 -4.15 -11.33
CA PHE A 74 1.40 -3.97 -9.96
C PHE A 74 2.82 -4.50 -9.82
N ILE A 75 3.76 -3.60 -9.54
CA ILE A 75 5.16 -3.92 -9.26
C ILE A 75 5.40 -3.81 -7.75
N SER A 76 5.59 -4.94 -7.09
CA SER A 76 5.71 -4.99 -5.62
C SER A 76 7.08 -4.54 -5.09
N THR A 77 8.15 -4.70 -5.91
CA THR A 77 9.52 -4.32 -5.49
C THR A 77 10.37 -3.99 -6.73
N PRO A 78 10.60 -2.70 -7.01
CA PRO A 78 11.27 -2.23 -8.22
C PRO A 78 12.79 -2.31 -8.11
N ARG A 79 13.36 -3.53 -8.15
CA ARG A 79 14.81 -3.78 -8.06
C ARG A 79 15.45 -4.04 -9.42
N TRP A 80 15.17 -3.22 -10.40
CA TRP A 80 15.79 -3.35 -11.72
C TRP A 80 17.25 -2.90 -11.73
N LYS A 81 18.08 -3.58 -12.55
CA LYS A 81 19.51 -3.26 -12.68
C LYS A 81 19.73 -1.95 -13.45
N SER A 82 18.89 -1.65 -14.44
CA SER A 82 18.97 -0.48 -15.32
C SER A 82 17.58 0.03 -15.70
N GLU A 83 17.53 1.21 -16.36
CA GLU A 83 16.31 1.74 -16.98
C GLU A 83 15.76 0.82 -18.06
N MET A 84 16.66 0.22 -18.88
CA MET A 84 16.27 -0.75 -19.91
C MET A 84 15.60 -1.98 -19.30
N ALA A 85 16.14 -2.52 -18.17
CA ALA A 85 15.54 -3.64 -17.47
C ALA A 85 14.16 -3.27 -16.89
N MET A 86 14.00 -2.05 -16.37
CA MET A 86 12.70 -1.53 -15.93
C MET A 86 11.71 -1.47 -17.09
N MET A 87 12.11 -0.85 -18.20
CA MET A 87 11.22 -0.69 -19.35
C MET A 87 10.81 -2.01 -19.98
N LYS A 88 11.72 -2.99 -20.07
CA LYS A 88 11.37 -4.34 -20.52
C LYS A 88 10.35 -4.97 -19.58
N SER A 89 10.64 -4.99 -18.28
CA SER A 89 9.77 -5.59 -17.27
C SER A 89 8.35 -4.97 -17.29
N ILE A 90 8.24 -3.64 -17.31
CA ILE A 90 6.94 -2.96 -17.38
C ILE A 90 6.23 -3.27 -18.70
N SER A 91 6.95 -3.19 -19.83
CA SER A 91 6.37 -3.39 -21.16
C SER A 91 5.86 -4.82 -21.36
N GLU A 92 6.57 -5.83 -20.86
CA GLU A 92 6.18 -7.24 -20.90
C GLU A 92 4.84 -7.48 -20.18
N GLU A 93 4.61 -6.84 -19.02
CA GLU A 93 3.34 -6.91 -18.29
C GLU A 93 2.17 -6.30 -19.11
N PHE A 94 2.46 -5.33 -19.97
CA PHE A 94 1.49 -4.79 -20.92
C PHE A 94 1.39 -5.60 -22.20
N GLY A 95 2.15 -6.68 -22.36
CA GLY A 95 2.17 -7.55 -23.55
C GLY A 95 2.93 -6.93 -24.72
N VAL A 96 4.06 -6.29 -24.43
CA VAL A 96 5.01 -5.77 -25.43
C VAL A 96 6.31 -6.55 -25.35
N ASP A 97 6.69 -7.18 -26.45
CA ASP A 97 7.94 -7.97 -26.53
C ASP A 97 9.18 -7.12 -26.29
N PRO A 98 10.23 -7.70 -25.66
CA PRO A 98 11.50 -7.02 -25.44
C PRO A 98 12.16 -6.55 -26.74
N LYS A 99 12.69 -5.32 -26.74
CA LYS A 99 13.45 -4.75 -27.86
C LYS A 99 14.94 -4.65 -27.50
N LEU A 100 15.79 -4.45 -28.52
CA LEU A 100 17.24 -4.41 -28.38
C LEU A 100 17.75 -3.09 -27.76
N SER A 101 17.05 -1.97 -28.00
CA SER A 101 17.44 -0.66 -27.47
C SER A 101 16.32 -0.04 -26.61
N LEU A 102 16.71 0.85 -25.69
CA LEU A 102 15.77 1.59 -24.85
C LEU A 102 14.80 2.42 -25.70
N GLN A 103 15.31 3.08 -26.74
CA GLN A 103 14.50 3.89 -27.64
C GLN A 103 13.41 3.05 -28.34
N ASN A 104 13.77 1.87 -28.85
CA ASN A 104 12.82 0.98 -29.51
C ASN A 104 11.81 0.40 -28.49
N GLN A 105 12.27 0.12 -27.26
CA GLN A 105 11.38 -0.34 -26.18
C GLN A 105 10.35 0.74 -25.81
N MET A 106 10.80 1.98 -25.65
CA MET A 106 9.94 3.14 -25.37
C MET A 106 8.92 3.36 -26.49
N LYS A 107 9.37 3.28 -27.76
CA LYS A 107 8.50 3.42 -28.92
C LYS A 107 7.42 2.35 -28.96
N ALA A 108 7.80 1.08 -28.82
CA ALA A 108 6.87 -0.04 -28.82
C ALA A 108 5.87 0.04 -27.63
N PHE A 109 6.35 0.50 -26.47
CA PHE A 109 5.48 0.74 -25.32
C PHE A 109 4.48 1.86 -25.57
N LYS A 110 4.89 2.98 -26.16
CA LYS A 110 3.99 4.08 -26.56
C LYS A 110 2.91 3.60 -27.53
N GLU A 111 3.29 2.84 -28.55
CA GLU A 111 2.36 2.25 -29.53
C GLU A 111 1.32 1.35 -28.82
N LYS A 112 1.75 0.56 -27.85
CA LYS A 112 0.83 -0.25 -27.03
C LYS A 112 -0.15 0.60 -26.22
N LEU A 113 0.33 1.66 -25.60
CA LEU A 113 -0.54 2.57 -24.84
C LEU A 113 -1.56 3.27 -25.75
N LEU A 114 -1.17 3.70 -26.95
CA LEU A 114 -2.07 4.24 -27.95
C LEU A 114 -3.12 3.21 -28.40
N TYR A 115 -2.71 1.95 -28.60
CA TYR A 115 -3.64 0.86 -28.91
C TYR A 115 -4.67 0.67 -27.77
N LEU A 116 -4.23 0.66 -26.50
CA LEU A 116 -5.14 0.55 -25.37
C LEU A 116 -6.11 1.75 -25.30
N TYR A 117 -5.62 2.94 -25.60
CA TYR A 117 -6.43 4.14 -25.70
C TYR A 117 -7.55 4.00 -26.74
N THR A 118 -7.27 3.48 -27.94
CA THR A 118 -8.31 3.24 -28.97
C THR A 118 -9.37 2.22 -28.51
N LYS A 119 -8.99 1.32 -27.60
CA LYS A 119 -9.91 0.34 -26.97
C LYS A 119 -10.64 0.87 -25.75
N LYS A 120 -10.43 2.15 -25.38
CA LYS A 120 -10.98 2.79 -24.17
C LYS A 120 -10.54 2.09 -22.88
N ILE A 121 -9.38 1.45 -22.89
CA ILE A 121 -8.76 0.81 -21.71
C ILE A 121 -7.73 1.78 -21.14
N SER A 122 -7.87 2.16 -19.88
CA SER A 122 -6.88 3.00 -19.20
C SER A 122 -5.77 2.15 -18.58
N PRO A 123 -4.50 2.34 -19.00
CA PRO A 123 -3.38 1.69 -18.33
C PRO A 123 -3.08 2.35 -16.99
N VAL A 124 -2.93 1.53 -15.94
CA VAL A 124 -2.54 1.98 -14.60
C VAL A 124 -1.31 1.17 -14.15
N LEU A 125 -0.25 1.87 -13.78
CA LEU A 125 0.98 1.29 -13.26
C LEU A 125 1.12 1.66 -11.78
N ILE A 126 1.06 0.68 -10.90
CA ILE A 126 1.27 0.86 -9.47
C ILE A 126 2.65 0.29 -9.11
N ILE A 127 3.53 1.11 -8.56
CA ILE A 127 4.87 0.69 -8.12
C ILE A 127 4.93 0.86 -6.60
N ASP A 128 4.95 -0.26 -5.88
CA ASP A 128 5.20 -0.27 -4.42
C ASP A 128 6.70 -0.29 -4.13
N GLU A 129 7.08 0.11 -2.92
CA GLU A 129 8.47 0.23 -2.48
C GLU A 129 9.34 1.07 -3.46
N ALA A 130 8.74 2.11 -4.08
CA ALA A 130 9.36 2.92 -5.12
C ALA A 130 10.64 3.65 -4.67
N GLN A 131 10.95 3.73 -3.36
CA GLN A 131 12.23 4.22 -2.87
C GLN A 131 13.42 3.35 -3.32
N PHE A 132 13.20 2.11 -3.76
CA PHE A 132 14.28 1.27 -4.32
C PHE A 132 14.65 1.63 -5.76
N MET A 133 13.85 2.44 -6.45
CA MET A 133 14.17 2.94 -7.78
C MET A 133 15.44 3.81 -7.78
N LYS A 134 16.22 3.69 -8.85
CA LYS A 134 17.46 4.46 -9.08
C LYS A 134 17.17 5.73 -9.90
N GLY A 135 18.14 6.65 -9.92
CA GLY A 135 18.00 7.94 -10.61
C GLY A 135 17.60 7.85 -12.09
N GLN A 136 18.20 6.93 -12.84
CA GLN A 136 17.89 6.71 -14.27
C GLN A 136 16.48 6.13 -14.47
N GLN A 137 16.01 5.30 -13.55
CA GLN A 137 14.66 4.73 -13.61
C GLN A 137 13.58 5.80 -13.39
N PHE A 138 13.84 6.81 -12.55
CA PHE A 138 12.96 7.96 -12.42
C PHE A 138 12.92 8.83 -13.69
N GLU A 139 14.03 8.93 -14.44
CA GLU A 139 14.03 9.63 -15.72
C GLU A 139 13.22 8.86 -16.78
N ALA A 140 13.42 7.55 -16.90
CA ALA A 140 12.61 6.72 -17.78
C ALA A 140 11.11 6.78 -17.41
N LEU A 141 10.79 6.79 -16.10
CA LEU A 141 9.42 6.97 -15.63
C LEU A 141 8.86 8.35 -16.05
N ARG A 142 9.65 9.41 -15.97
CA ARG A 142 9.26 10.74 -16.43
C ARG A 142 8.96 10.75 -17.92
N GLU A 143 9.77 10.06 -18.72
CA GLU A 143 9.57 9.95 -20.18
C GLU A 143 8.26 9.23 -20.52
N ILE A 144 7.98 8.07 -19.92
CA ILE A 144 6.73 7.35 -20.19
C ILE A 144 5.50 8.09 -19.63
N ASN A 145 5.64 8.85 -18.55
CA ASN A 145 4.57 9.70 -18.06
C ASN A 145 4.28 10.91 -18.95
N ASN A 146 5.19 11.26 -19.86
CA ASN A 146 4.95 12.28 -20.88
C ASN A 146 4.21 11.74 -22.12
N PHE A 147 3.94 10.44 -22.18
CA PHE A 147 3.12 9.90 -23.27
C PHE A 147 1.68 10.36 -23.09
N GLU A 148 1.22 11.19 -24.00
CA GLU A 148 -0.09 11.84 -23.93
C GLU A 148 -0.69 11.97 -25.33
N THR A 149 -2.00 12.15 -25.38
CA THR A 149 -2.75 12.69 -26.52
C THR A 149 -2.79 14.23 -26.38
N GLU A 150 -3.59 14.91 -27.17
CA GLU A 150 -3.81 16.37 -27.02
C GLU A 150 -4.47 16.74 -25.69
N THR A 151 -5.20 15.82 -25.05
CA THR A 151 -6.07 16.13 -23.91
C THR A 151 -5.75 15.34 -22.64
N GLU A 152 -5.08 14.18 -22.72
CA GLU A 152 -4.94 13.28 -21.59
C GLU A 152 -3.67 12.43 -21.61
N LYS A 153 -3.23 12.01 -20.41
CA LYS A 153 -2.09 11.08 -20.25
C LYS A 153 -2.48 9.67 -20.63
N LEU A 154 -1.63 8.99 -21.40
CA LEU A 154 -1.85 7.60 -21.82
C LEU A 154 -1.62 6.58 -20.71
N LEU A 155 -0.83 6.92 -19.68
CA LEU A 155 -0.49 6.04 -18.57
C LEU A 155 -0.73 6.77 -17.25
N GLN A 156 -1.45 6.11 -16.34
CA GLN A 156 -1.61 6.57 -14.97
C GLN A 156 -0.60 5.86 -14.09
N VAL A 157 0.13 6.58 -13.27
CA VAL A 157 1.19 6.03 -12.42
C VAL A 157 0.93 6.35 -10.96
N VAL A 158 0.97 5.34 -10.11
CA VAL A 158 0.90 5.49 -8.66
C VAL A 158 2.20 4.97 -8.04
N LEU A 159 3.02 5.87 -7.52
CA LEU A 159 4.21 5.52 -6.76
C LEU A 159 3.87 5.43 -5.29
N VAL A 160 4.17 4.30 -4.69
CA VAL A 160 3.99 4.06 -3.26
C VAL A 160 5.37 3.75 -2.65
N GLY A 161 5.69 4.39 -1.51
CA GLY A 161 7.02 4.18 -0.91
C GLY A 161 7.17 4.76 0.47
N GLN A 162 8.39 4.66 1.01
CA GLN A 162 8.75 5.21 2.31
C GLN A 162 9.16 6.69 2.18
N MET A 163 9.48 7.35 3.30
CA MET A 163 9.87 8.77 3.31
C MET A 163 11.09 9.06 2.40
N GLU A 164 11.96 8.07 2.18
CA GLU A 164 13.10 8.14 1.26
C GLU A 164 12.64 8.40 -0.18
N LEU A 165 11.47 7.90 -0.59
CA LEU A 165 10.89 8.21 -1.91
C LEU A 165 10.67 9.72 -2.06
N ARG A 166 10.08 10.37 -1.06
CA ARG A 166 9.86 11.82 -1.03
C ARG A 166 11.17 12.58 -1.19
N ASN A 167 12.22 12.16 -0.47
CA ASN A 167 13.54 12.79 -0.53
C ASN A 167 14.18 12.62 -1.91
N LYS A 168 14.10 11.41 -2.51
CA LYS A 168 14.59 11.16 -3.87
C LYS A 168 13.88 12.01 -4.91
N LEU A 169 12.54 12.14 -4.83
CA LEU A 169 11.75 12.95 -5.75
C LEU A 169 12.06 14.44 -5.65
N ARG A 170 12.35 14.96 -4.47
CA ARG A 170 12.77 16.36 -4.28
C ARG A 170 14.05 16.70 -5.08
N LEU A 171 14.95 15.74 -5.24
CA LEU A 171 16.18 15.90 -6.04
C LEU A 171 15.91 15.77 -7.55
N LYS A 172 14.72 15.32 -7.96
CA LYS A 172 14.30 15.10 -9.34
C LYS A 172 13.21 16.10 -9.72
N ARG A 173 13.56 17.41 -9.76
CA ARG A 173 12.62 18.50 -9.99
C ARG A 173 11.75 18.30 -11.24
N ALA A 174 12.34 17.80 -12.34
CA ALA A 174 11.62 17.56 -13.58
C ALA A 174 10.54 16.47 -13.47
N LEU A 175 10.76 15.43 -12.67
CA LEU A 175 9.72 14.43 -12.37
C LEU A 175 8.72 14.99 -11.34
N LEU A 176 9.22 15.67 -10.30
CA LEU A 176 8.37 16.23 -9.25
C LEU A 176 7.33 17.21 -9.83
N SER A 177 7.69 18.02 -10.86
CA SER A 177 6.74 18.92 -11.54
C SER A 177 5.64 18.19 -12.32
N ARG A 178 5.75 16.88 -12.52
CA ARG A 178 4.73 16.02 -13.17
C ARG A 178 3.85 15.29 -12.15
N VAL A 179 4.20 15.37 -10.88
CA VAL A 179 3.37 14.79 -9.81
C VAL A 179 2.15 15.68 -9.58
N ILE A 180 0.99 15.15 -9.88
CA ILE A 180 -0.29 15.87 -9.72
C ILE A 180 -0.69 15.92 -8.26
N LEU A 181 -0.58 14.78 -7.56
CA LEU A 181 -0.93 14.68 -6.15
C LEU A 181 0.13 13.93 -5.37
N THR A 182 0.41 14.47 -4.20
CA THR A 182 1.27 13.82 -3.21
C THR A 182 0.46 13.63 -1.93
N SER A 183 0.43 12.41 -1.39
CA SER A 183 -0.28 12.08 -0.17
C SER A 183 0.64 11.38 0.83
N SER A 184 0.45 11.69 2.11
CA SER A 184 1.17 11.03 3.21
C SER A 184 0.23 10.09 3.96
N LEU A 185 0.64 8.84 4.11
CA LEU A 185 -0.03 7.87 4.95
C LEU A 185 0.61 7.90 6.33
N SER A 186 -0.10 8.44 7.31
CA SER A 186 0.32 8.54 8.72
C SER A 186 -0.08 7.32 9.54
N SER A 187 0.43 7.23 10.77
CA SER A 187 -0.09 6.32 11.78
C SER A 187 -1.55 6.64 12.12
N LEU A 188 -2.27 5.64 12.59
CA LEU A 188 -3.66 5.75 13.02
C LEU A 188 -3.77 6.60 14.30
N THR A 189 -4.86 7.31 14.44
CA THR A 189 -5.29 7.84 15.74
C THR A 189 -5.70 6.68 16.66
N GLN A 190 -5.81 6.92 17.97
CA GLN A 190 -6.25 5.90 18.90
C GLN A 190 -7.63 5.33 18.51
N LYS A 191 -8.57 6.19 18.14
CA LYS A 191 -9.89 5.78 17.67
C LYS A 191 -9.81 4.89 16.43
N GLU A 192 -9.07 5.31 15.41
CA GLU A 192 -8.93 4.52 14.17
C GLU A 192 -8.23 3.18 14.43
N MET A 193 -7.31 3.10 15.40
CA MET A 193 -6.70 1.83 15.78
C MET A 193 -7.72 0.91 16.46
N VAL A 194 -8.55 1.43 17.36
CA VAL A 194 -9.64 0.67 18.00
C VAL A 194 -10.61 0.18 16.93
N ASP A 195 -11.08 1.04 16.03
CA ASP A 195 -11.95 0.70 14.91
C ASP A 195 -11.34 -0.40 14.02
N MET A 196 -10.03 -0.36 13.79
CA MET A 196 -9.29 -1.40 13.05
C MET A 196 -9.28 -2.74 13.80
N VAL A 197 -9.04 -2.74 15.10
CA VAL A 197 -9.03 -3.96 15.93
C VAL A 197 -10.42 -4.58 15.97
N GLU A 198 -11.45 -3.80 16.21
CA GLU A 198 -12.85 -4.21 16.20
C GLU A 198 -13.25 -4.81 14.83
N PHE A 199 -12.95 -4.11 13.75
CA PHE A 199 -13.19 -4.60 12.39
C PHE A 199 -12.57 -5.99 12.17
N ARG A 200 -11.31 -6.18 12.58
CA ARG A 200 -10.60 -7.44 12.39
C ARG A 200 -11.19 -8.58 13.22
N ILE A 201 -11.57 -8.32 14.48
CA ILE A 201 -12.24 -9.29 15.36
C ILE A 201 -13.59 -9.69 14.76
N THR A 202 -14.39 -8.72 14.33
CA THR A 202 -15.69 -8.94 13.70
C THR A 202 -15.56 -9.76 12.41
N GLN A 203 -14.57 -9.45 11.55
CA GLN A 203 -14.30 -10.24 10.34
C GLN A 203 -13.92 -11.70 10.64
N ALA A 204 -13.32 -11.96 11.80
CA ALA A 204 -13.02 -13.30 12.29
C ALA A 204 -14.19 -13.96 13.03
N GLY A 205 -15.39 -13.37 13.04
CA GLY A 205 -16.60 -13.92 13.68
C GLY A 205 -16.69 -13.64 15.17
N GLY A 206 -15.75 -12.90 15.76
CA GLY A 206 -15.72 -12.56 17.18
C GLY A 206 -16.48 -11.28 17.54
N LYS A 207 -16.47 -10.96 18.84
CA LYS A 207 -17.02 -9.72 19.41
C LYS A 207 -15.91 -8.90 20.05
N MET A 208 -16.12 -7.59 20.21
CA MET A 208 -15.13 -6.64 20.73
C MET A 208 -14.91 -6.76 22.26
N ASP A 209 -15.54 -7.70 22.93
CA ASP A 209 -15.40 -7.98 24.38
C ASP A 209 -14.09 -8.71 24.77
N ILE A 210 -13.20 -8.94 23.78
CA ILE A 210 -11.91 -9.62 24.00
C ILE A 210 -10.87 -8.69 24.63
N PHE A 211 -10.88 -7.40 24.33
CA PHE A 211 -9.94 -6.40 24.87
C PHE A 211 -10.66 -5.36 25.70
N SER A 212 -10.09 -4.98 26.86
CA SER A 212 -10.56 -3.80 27.59
C SER A 212 -10.08 -2.51 26.92
N ASP A 213 -10.77 -1.39 27.19
CA ASP A 213 -10.40 -0.07 26.66
C ASP A 213 -9.00 0.35 27.11
N GLU A 214 -8.62 0.00 28.36
CA GLU A 214 -7.30 0.30 28.94
C GLU A 214 -6.20 -0.53 28.23
N ALA A 215 -6.49 -1.79 27.89
CA ALA A 215 -5.56 -2.62 27.11
C ALA A 215 -5.34 -2.05 25.71
N LEU A 216 -6.41 -1.61 25.03
CA LEU A 216 -6.32 -0.96 23.71
C LEU A 216 -5.56 0.37 23.78
N ALA A 217 -5.80 1.19 24.80
CA ALA A 217 -5.05 2.42 25.03
C ALA A 217 -3.55 2.14 25.19
N LYS A 218 -3.21 1.07 25.91
CA LYS A 218 -1.83 0.64 26.10
C LYS A 218 -1.18 0.11 24.82
N ILE A 219 -1.91 -0.69 24.03
CA ILE A 219 -1.48 -1.15 22.70
C ILE A 219 -1.23 0.05 21.78
N TYR A 220 -2.11 1.06 21.81
CA TYR A 220 -1.91 2.30 21.06
C TYR A 220 -0.63 3.02 21.46
N SER A 221 -0.40 3.19 22.75
CA SER A 221 0.83 3.83 23.26
C SER A 221 2.10 3.11 22.81
N LEU A 222 2.12 1.77 22.84
CA LEU A 222 3.26 0.94 22.45
C LEU A 222 3.46 0.92 20.91
N SER A 223 2.40 0.82 20.15
CA SER A 223 2.43 0.79 18.69
C SER A 223 2.60 2.17 18.06
N LYS A 224 2.39 3.25 18.83
CA LYS A 224 2.33 4.64 18.32
C LYS A 224 1.36 4.82 17.15
N GLY A 225 0.28 4.02 17.15
CA GLY A 225 -0.72 3.99 16.08
C GLY A 225 -0.24 3.34 14.77
N LEU A 226 0.93 2.68 14.73
CA LEU A 226 1.36 1.93 13.55
C LEU A 226 0.53 0.64 13.41
N PRO A 227 -0.24 0.47 12.33
CA PRO A 227 -1.15 -0.67 12.17
C PRO A 227 -0.47 -2.03 12.33
N ARG A 228 0.72 -2.18 11.74
CA ARG A 228 1.48 -3.43 11.78
C ARG A 228 1.87 -3.82 13.21
N ASP A 229 2.32 -2.84 14.00
CA ASP A 229 2.75 -3.08 15.38
C ASP A 229 1.54 -3.31 16.29
N ALA A 230 0.44 -2.57 16.10
CA ALA A 230 -0.80 -2.80 16.83
C ALA A 230 -1.35 -4.22 16.58
N ILE A 231 -1.41 -4.66 15.32
CA ILE A 231 -1.84 -6.03 14.95
C ILE A 231 -0.94 -7.08 15.61
N LYS A 232 0.39 -6.87 15.57
CA LYS A 232 1.34 -7.77 16.21
C LYS A 232 1.12 -7.87 17.73
N LEU A 233 0.97 -6.72 18.38
CA LEU A 233 0.72 -6.66 19.83
C LEU A 233 -0.60 -7.34 20.20
N CYS A 234 -1.68 -7.08 19.47
CA CYS A 234 -2.97 -7.77 19.67
C CYS A 234 -2.85 -9.29 19.51
N GLY A 235 -2.12 -9.76 18.49
CA GLY A 235 -1.92 -11.20 18.26
C GLY A 235 -1.12 -11.88 19.36
N ILE A 236 -0.07 -11.22 19.88
CA ILE A 236 0.72 -11.72 21.01
C ILE A 236 -0.15 -11.74 22.28
N ALA A 237 -0.88 -10.64 22.56
CA ALA A 237 -1.75 -10.51 23.72
C ALA A 237 -2.83 -11.61 23.74
N LEU A 238 -3.46 -11.88 22.60
CA LEU A 238 -4.47 -12.92 22.47
C LEU A 238 -3.91 -14.32 22.82
N LYS A 239 -2.69 -14.63 22.33
CA LYS A 239 -2.03 -15.90 22.62
C LYS A 239 -1.60 -15.99 24.09
N PHE A 240 -1.09 -14.90 24.64
CA PHE A 240 -0.60 -14.84 26.01
C PHE A 240 -1.76 -15.00 26.99
N ALA A 241 -2.85 -14.23 26.85
CA ALA A 241 -4.04 -14.31 27.67
C ALA A 241 -4.71 -15.71 27.64
N HIS A 242 -4.72 -16.35 26.45
CA HIS A 242 -5.19 -17.73 26.34
C HIS A 242 -4.38 -18.70 27.22
N GLY A 243 -3.06 -18.50 27.35
CA GLY A 243 -2.20 -19.29 28.23
C GLY A 243 -2.62 -19.22 29.70
N PHE A 244 -3.15 -18.08 30.13
CA PHE A 244 -3.69 -17.86 31.47
C PHE A 244 -5.20 -18.11 31.60
N LYS A 245 -5.86 -18.55 30.54
CA LYS A 245 -7.31 -18.76 30.43
C LYS A 245 -8.13 -17.48 30.67
N GLU A 246 -7.53 -16.31 30.41
CA GLU A 246 -8.23 -15.03 30.53
C GLU A 246 -9.06 -14.77 29.25
N ARG A 247 -10.36 -14.49 29.46
CA ARG A 247 -11.29 -14.18 28.37
C ARG A 247 -11.23 -12.73 27.93
N ILE A 248 -10.92 -11.83 28.86
CA ILE A 248 -10.79 -10.39 28.65
C ILE A 248 -9.32 -10.04 28.84
N ILE A 249 -8.76 -9.36 27.84
CA ILE A 249 -7.38 -8.91 27.84
C ILE A 249 -7.34 -7.53 28.47
N GLY A 250 -6.85 -7.46 29.71
CA GLY A 250 -6.62 -6.24 30.45
C GLY A 250 -5.22 -5.64 30.23
N PRO A 251 -4.96 -4.45 30.80
CA PRO A 251 -3.66 -3.78 30.68
C PRO A 251 -2.53 -4.56 31.35
N GLU A 252 -2.81 -5.37 32.36
CA GLU A 252 -1.86 -6.25 33.07
C GLU A 252 -1.26 -7.32 32.14
N ILE A 253 -2.08 -7.87 31.22
CA ILE A 253 -1.63 -8.83 30.21
C ILE A 253 -0.63 -8.14 29.23
N ILE A 254 -0.96 -6.92 28.81
CA ILE A 254 -0.08 -6.13 27.92
C ILE A 254 1.25 -5.82 28.63
N GLU A 255 1.22 -5.49 29.91
CA GLU A 255 2.43 -5.26 30.73
C GLU A 255 3.27 -6.52 30.87
N ALA A 256 2.62 -7.64 31.22
CA ALA A 256 3.33 -8.89 31.42
C ALA A 256 4.03 -9.36 30.15
N MET A 257 3.36 -9.30 28.98
CA MET A 257 3.98 -9.71 27.71
C MET A 257 5.10 -8.79 27.22
N THR A 258 5.15 -7.54 27.71
CA THR A 258 6.19 -6.58 27.32
C THR A 258 7.39 -6.60 28.26
N LYS A 259 7.25 -7.14 29.47
CA LYS A 259 8.32 -7.30 30.46
C LYS A 259 9.22 -8.53 30.22
N GLU A 260 8.81 -9.47 29.32
CA GLU A 260 9.71 -10.57 28.98
C GLU A 260 10.92 -10.07 28.21
N PRO A 261 12.15 -10.49 28.62
CA PRO A 261 13.34 -10.12 27.89
C PRO A 261 13.27 -10.70 26.48
N ARG A 262 13.45 -9.84 25.50
CA ARG A 262 13.68 -10.27 24.11
C ARG A 262 14.97 -11.12 24.11
N LYS A 263 14.82 -12.45 24.08
CA LYS A 263 15.92 -13.37 23.79
C LYS A 263 16.32 -13.27 22.34
#